data_522e6fcacb9464319d6df2331b54f60e
#
_entry.id   522e6fcacb9464319d6df2331b54f60e
#
_cell.length_a   1.000
_cell.length_b   1.000
_cell.length_c   1.000
_cell.angle_alpha   90.00
_cell.angle_beta   90.00
_cell.angle_gamma   90.00
#
_symmetry.space_group_name_H-M   'P 1'
#
loop_
_entity.id
_entity.type
_entity.pdbx_description
1 polymer ?
#
loop_
_entity_poly.entity_id
_entity_poly.type
_entity_poly.pdbx_seq_one_letter_code
_entity_poly.pdbx_strand_id
1 'polypeptide(L)'
;MPSGEEGWKERIAADDVTYKSYKDKFESTKPIRGRKEEIRPLGKRRRDWEQVTRKDLGQGWYAYCAKLYNTECVEFHPNGDIVVRTDGWSTPSTAEFIHVHSPFVCFKKNKKLWVRYVNHGSDEEKARLYPLTPQIHFKWLGGNNYEPSEEIKVKKLVINRSKAKDAREPIKPFLAWVKNYLS
;
A
#
# COMPACT_ATOMS: atom_id res chain seq x y z
N MET A 1 -10.33 -19.40 11.07
CA MET A 1 -9.68 -18.27 10.40
C MET A 1 -9.06 -17.42 11.51
N PRO A 2 -7.76 -17.11 11.50
CA PRO A 2 -7.18 -16.22 12.49
C PRO A 2 -7.87 -14.86 12.41
N SER A 3 -8.12 -14.23 13.55
CA SER A 3 -8.69 -12.89 13.64
C SER A 3 -7.81 -11.93 12.85
N GLY A 4 -8.40 -10.96 12.14
CA GLY A 4 -7.69 -10.10 11.19
C GLY A 4 -6.43 -9.41 11.74
N GLU A 5 -6.35 -9.19 13.07
CA GLU A 5 -5.21 -8.53 13.71
C GLU A 5 -3.96 -9.41 13.87
N GLU A 6 -4.11 -10.72 14.14
CA GLU A 6 -2.97 -11.63 14.27
C GLU A 6 -2.31 -11.91 12.91
N GLY A 7 -3.09 -12.04 11.85
CA GLY A 7 -2.56 -12.18 10.49
C GLY A 7 -1.77 -10.97 9.99
N TRP A 8 -1.98 -9.79 10.56
CA TRP A 8 -1.23 -8.57 10.24
C TRP A 8 0.17 -8.57 10.88
N LYS A 9 0.29 -9.02 12.12
CA LYS A 9 1.57 -9.08 12.85
C LYS A 9 2.53 -10.10 12.24
N GLU A 10 2.03 -11.26 11.81
CA GLU A 10 2.85 -12.27 11.13
C GLU A 10 3.35 -11.81 9.76
N ARG A 11 2.54 -11.09 8.98
CA ARG A 11 2.94 -10.61 7.64
C ARG A 11 3.98 -9.49 7.69
N ILE A 12 3.96 -8.66 8.72
CA ILE A 12 4.98 -7.60 8.93
C ILE A 12 6.32 -8.22 9.38
N ALA A 13 6.27 -9.36 10.08
CA ALA A 13 7.47 -10.05 10.56
C ALA A 13 8.10 -11.01 9.53
N ALA A 14 7.35 -11.35 8.47
CA ALA A 14 7.70 -12.54 7.69
C ALA A 14 8.57 -12.28 6.46
N ASP A 15 8.65 -11.06 5.90
CA ASP A 15 9.38 -10.91 4.65
C ASP A 15 10.17 -9.62 4.55
N ASP A 16 11.44 -9.82 4.34
CA ASP A 16 12.45 -8.87 3.89
C ASP A 16 12.06 -8.30 2.51
N VAL A 17 11.00 -7.49 2.45
CA VAL A 17 10.51 -6.86 1.21
C VAL A 17 11.43 -5.70 0.87
N THR A 18 12.57 -6.02 0.28
CA THR A 18 13.67 -5.09 0.00
C THR A 18 14.06 -5.10 -1.47
N TYR A 19 14.85 -4.12 -1.89
CA TYR A 19 15.50 -4.11 -3.20
C TYR A 19 16.24 -5.43 -3.48
N LYS A 20 17.00 -5.94 -2.50
CA LYS A 20 17.77 -7.18 -2.65
C LYS A 20 16.85 -8.38 -2.89
N SER A 21 15.79 -8.54 -2.12
CA SER A 21 14.87 -9.68 -2.26
C SER A 21 14.18 -9.68 -3.63
N TYR A 22 13.82 -8.52 -4.16
CA TYR A 22 13.23 -8.41 -5.50
C TYR A 22 14.24 -8.61 -6.63
N LYS A 23 15.48 -8.16 -6.45
CA LYS A 23 16.60 -8.47 -7.36
C LYS A 23 16.83 -9.98 -7.41
N ASP A 24 17.02 -10.62 -6.26
CA ASP A 24 17.26 -12.07 -6.16
C ASP A 24 16.10 -12.87 -6.76
N LYS A 25 14.87 -12.45 -6.50
CA LYS A 25 13.68 -13.06 -7.10
C LYS A 25 13.66 -12.92 -8.61
N PHE A 26 14.00 -11.74 -9.13
CA PHE A 26 14.09 -11.53 -10.57
C PHE A 26 15.16 -12.40 -11.20
N GLU A 27 16.36 -12.46 -10.62
CA GLU A 27 17.50 -13.22 -11.15
C GLU A 27 17.29 -14.74 -11.09
N SER A 28 16.67 -15.25 -10.02
CA SER A 28 16.40 -16.68 -9.83
C SER A 28 15.20 -17.20 -10.64
N THR A 29 14.32 -16.31 -11.11
CA THR A 29 13.09 -16.72 -11.79
C THR A 29 13.25 -16.67 -13.31
N LYS A 30 12.80 -17.70 -14.02
CA LYS A 30 12.85 -17.74 -15.50
C LYS A 30 11.84 -16.79 -16.12
N PRO A 31 12.15 -16.21 -17.31
CA PRO A 31 11.21 -15.36 -18.04
C PRO A 31 9.90 -16.06 -18.33
N ILE A 32 8.84 -15.28 -18.44
CA ILE A 32 7.56 -15.75 -18.92
C ILE A 32 7.70 -15.98 -20.42
N ARG A 33 7.39 -17.20 -20.90
CA ARG A 33 7.49 -17.57 -22.31
C ARG A 33 6.65 -16.61 -23.17
N GLY A 34 7.27 -16.04 -24.21
CA GLY A 34 6.62 -15.08 -25.11
C GLY A 34 6.50 -13.65 -24.57
N ARG A 35 7.10 -13.36 -23.41
CA ARG A 35 7.22 -12.01 -22.85
C ARG A 35 8.67 -11.51 -22.96
N LYS A 36 8.87 -10.21 -22.70
CA LYS A 36 10.21 -9.61 -22.64
C LYS A 36 11.03 -10.24 -21.52
N GLU A 37 12.36 -10.30 -21.69
CA GLU A 37 13.26 -10.89 -20.70
C GLU A 37 13.25 -10.16 -19.36
N GLU A 38 12.88 -8.88 -19.35
CA GLU A 38 12.74 -8.07 -18.13
C GLU A 38 11.49 -8.39 -17.31
N ILE A 39 10.64 -9.34 -17.76
CA ILE A 39 9.39 -9.71 -17.08
C ILE A 39 9.49 -11.12 -16.55
N ARG A 40 9.30 -11.29 -15.23
CA ARG A 40 9.29 -12.57 -14.53
C ARG A 40 7.98 -12.75 -13.75
N PRO A 41 7.49 -13.97 -13.55
CA PRO A 41 6.33 -14.19 -12.67
C PRO A 41 6.71 -13.89 -11.22
N LEU A 42 5.84 -13.16 -10.51
CA LEU A 42 6.03 -12.84 -9.09
C LEU A 42 5.49 -13.97 -8.21
N GLY A 43 4.36 -14.56 -8.63
CA GLY A 43 3.70 -15.66 -7.93
C GLY A 43 3.82 -17.00 -8.66
N LYS A 44 2.80 -17.85 -8.51
CA LYS A 44 2.72 -19.12 -9.24
C LYS A 44 2.68 -18.86 -10.75
N ARG A 45 3.41 -19.65 -11.51
CA ARG A 45 3.62 -19.49 -12.97
C ARG A 45 2.33 -19.37 -13.82
N ARG A 46 1.17 -19.73 -13.28
CA ARG A 46 -0.14 -19.60 -13.95
C ARG A 46 -0.77 -18.22 -13.78
N ARG A 47 -0.23 -17.37 -12.86
CA ARG A 47 -0.71 -16.00 -12.62
C ARG A 47 0.24 -15.03 -13.30
N ASP A 48 0.04 -14.82 -14.58
CA ASP A 48 0.88 -13.92 -15.39
C ASP A 48 0.56 -12.43 -15.17
N TRP A 49 -0.46 -12.12 -14.39
CA TRP A 49 -0.80 -10.73 -14.01
C TRP A 49 -0.04 -10.20 -12.79
N GLU A 50 0.60 -11.07 -12.00
CA GLU A 50 1.52 -10.70 -10.93
C GLU A 50 2.94 -10.93 -11.41
N GLN A 51 3.68 -9.85 -11.63
CA GLN A 51 4.99 -9.88 -12.27
C GLN A 51 6.03 -9.14 -11.45
N VAL A 52 7.27 -9.59 -11.52
CA VAL A 52 8.43 -8.75 -11.17
C VAL A 52 9.07 -8.29 -12.49
N THR A 53 9.31 -7.00 -12.59
CA THR A 53 9.94 -6.39 -13.77
C THR A 53 11.22 -5.70 -13.37
N ARG A 54 12.13 -5.56 -14.35
CA ARG A 54 13.37 -4.81 -14.21
C ARG A 54 13.30 -3.59 -15.11
N LYS A 55 13.63 -2.43 -14.56
CA LYS A 55 13.66 -1.13 -15.24
C LYS A 55 15.08 -0.60 -15.21
N ASP A 56 15.62 -0.26 -16.38
CA ASP A 56 16.93 0.36 -16.51
C ASP A 56 16.86 1.83 -16.06
N LEU A 57 17.75 2.20 -15.12
CA LEU A 57 17.93 3.56 -14.62
C LEU A 57 19.14 4.27 -15.25
N GLY A 58 19.84 3.58 -16.17
CA GLY A 58 21.07 4.04 -16.77
C GLY A 58 22.32 3.67 -15.94
N GLN A 59 23.51 3.74 -16.58
CA GLN A 59 24.81 3.47 -15.97
C GLN A 59 24.92 2.07 -15.29
N GLY A 60 24.15 1.09 -15.75
CA GLY A 60 24.14 -0.26 -15.17
C GLY A 60 23.32 -0.42 -13.89
N TRP A 61 22.57 0.61 -13.48
CA TRP A 61 21.67 0.55 -12.35
C TRP A 61 20.26 0.14 -12.80
N TYR A 62 19.61 -0.66 -11.98
CA TYR A 62 18.26 -1.16 -12.24
C TYR A 62 17.36 -0.93 -11.04
N ALA A 63 16.09 -0.59 -11.30
CA ALA A 63 15.01 -0.73 -10.32
C ALA A 63 14.29 -2.04 -10.56
N TYR A 64 13.74 -2.65 -9.50
CA TYR A 64 12.91 -3.84 -9.57
C TYR A 64 11.49 -3.49 -9.12
N CYS A 65 10.50 -3.90 -9.92
CA CYS A 65 9.13 -3.50 -9.68
C CYS A 65 8.23 -4.70 -9.44
N ALA A 66 7.39 -4.65 -8.41
CA ALA A 66 6.22 -5.51 -8.28
C ALA A 66 5.10 -4.92 -9.14
N LYS A 67 4.65 -5.69 -10.14
CA LYS A 67 3.67 -5.27 -11.13
C LYS A 67 2.41 -6.12 -11.02
N LEU A 68 1.26 -5.45 -10.93
CA LEU A 68 -0.06 -6.05 -10.98
C LEU A 68 -0.74 -5.64 -12.29
N TYR A 69 -1.05 -6.61 -13.15
CA TYR A 69 -1.53 -6.37 -14.53
C TYR A 69 -0.58 -5.44 -15.30
N ASN A 70 -1.00 -4.22 -15.57
CA ASN A 70 -0.20 -3.23 -16.30
C ASN A 70 0.42 -2.15 -15.40
N THR A 71 0.13 -2.16 -14.09
CA THR A 71 0.59 -1.16 -13.13
C THR A 71 1.78 -1.67 -12.33
N GLU A 72 2.90 -0.94 -12.36
CA GLU A 72 4.04 -1.14 -11.46
C GLU A 72 3.72 -0.54 -10.10
N CYS A 73 3.08 -1.35 -9.22
CA CYS A 73 2.55 -0.86 -7.96
C CYS A 73 3.62 -0.50 -6.94
N VAL A 74 4.74 -1.22 -6.93
CA VAL A 74 5.86 -0.99 -6.00
C VAL A 74 7.17 -1.06 -6.78
N GLU A 75 7.98 -0.01 -6.69
CA GLU A 75 9.28 0.08 -7.37
C GLU A 75 10.38 0.24 -6.30
N PHE A 76 11.37 -0.65 -6.32
CA PHE A 76 12.52 -0.69 -5.41
C PHE A 76 13.75 -0.16 -6.11
N HIS A 77 14.38 0.84 -5.52
CA HIS A 77 15.60 1.47 -6.04
C HIS A 77 16.85 0.95 -5.34
N PRO A 78 18.01 0.97 -6.02
CA PRO A 78 19.27 0.47 -5.45
C PRO A 78 19.77 1.25 -4.23
N ASN A 79 19.34 2.50 -4.05
CA ASN A 79 19.62 3.32 -2.88
C ASN A 79 18.71 3.00 -1.67
N GLY A 80 17.79 2.03 -1.82
CA GLY A 80 16.82 1.64 -0.80
C GLY A 80 15.49 2.37 -0.87
N ASP A 81 15.33 3.39 -1.69
CA ASP A 81 14.08 4.12 -1.86
C ASP A 81 13.00 3.22 -2.46
N ILE A 82 11.75 3.52 -2.12
CA ILE A 82 10.58 2.79 -2.62
C ILE A 82 9.56 3.77 -3.18
N VAL A 83 9.08 3.51 -4.39
CA VAL A 83 7.95 4.23 -4.97
C VAL A 83 6.73 3.34 -4.98
N VAL A 84 5.63 3.81 -4.38
CA VAL A 84 4.33 3.13 -4.39
C VAL A 84 3.36 3.90 -5.26
N ARG A 85 2.70 3.23 -6.21
CA ARG A 85 1.76 3.88 -7.13
C ARG A 85 0.54 3.02 -7.43
N THR A 86 -0.53 3.64 -7.90
CA THR A 86 -1.78 2.96 -8.25
C THR A 86 -2.21 3.21 -9.69
N ASP A 87 -1.62 4.18 -10.38
CA ASP A 87 -2.03 4.65 -11.72
C ASP A 87 -3.55 4.86 -11.83
N GLY A 88 -4.16 5.35 -10.73
CA GLY A 88 -5.60 5.60 -10.65
C GLY A 88 -6.47 4.42 -10.18
N TRP A 89 -5.90 3.22 -10.03
CA TRP A 89 -6.63 2.03 -9.60
C TRP A 89 -6.75 1.96 -8.07
N SER A 90 -7.89 2.40 -7.53
CA SER A 90 -8.20 2.35 -6.09
C SER A 90 -9.05 1.13 -5.72
N THR A 91 -8.61 -0.08 -6.08
CA THR A 91 -9.32 -1.34 -5.81
C THR A 91 -8.80 -2.03 -4.55
N PRO A 92 -9.62 -2.89 -3.90
CA PRO A 92 -9.14 -3.74 -2.81
C PRO A 92 -7.95 -4.63 -3.21
N SER A 93 -7.99 -5.19 -4.42
CA SER A 93 -6.90 -6.04 -4.95
C SER A 93 -5.59 -5.27 -5.10
N THR A 94 -5.64 -4.01 -5.55
CA THR A 94 -4.46 -3.14 -5.61
C THR A 94 -3.92 -2.86 -4.21
N ALA A 95 -4.80 -2.61 -3.24
CA ALA A 95 -4.39 -2.38 -1.85
C ALA A 95 -3.70 -3.61 -1.26
N GLU A 96 -4.29 -4.79 -1.45
CA GLU A 96 -3.74 -6.06 -0.98
C GLU A 96 -2.40 -6.36 -1.65
N PHE A 97 -2.30 -6.16 -2.96
CA PHE A 97 -1.05 -6.36 -3.69
C PHE A 97 0.07 -5.47 -3.17
N ILE A 98 -0.18 -4.15 -2.99
CA ILE A 98 0.80 -3.23 -2.43
C ILE A 98 1.17 -3.64 -1.00
N HIS A 99 0.19 -4.06 -0.18
CA HIS A 99 0.43 -4.51 1.18
C HIS A 99 1.34 -5.75 1.25
N VAL A 100 1.13 -6.72 0.36
CA VAL A 100 1.94 -7.96 0.30
C VAL A 100 3.35 -7.70 -0.24
N HIS A 101 3.48 -6.75 -1.16
CA HIS A 101 4.70 -6.52 -1.93
C HIS A 101 5.46 -5.24 -1.55
N SER A 102 5.14 -4.63 -0.39
CA SER A 102 5.89 -3.51 0.15
C SER A 102 6.00 -3.62 1.68
N PRO A 103 6.95 -2.91 2.31
CA PRO A 103 7.03 -2.84 3.78
C PRO A 103 5.92 -2.01 4.41
N PHE A 104 4.96 -1.55 3.61
CA PHE A 104 3.88 -0.66 4.03
C PHE A 104 2.56 -1.40 4.15
N VAL A 105 1.74 -0.98 5.12
CA VAL A 105 0.34 -1.41 5.20
C VAL A 105 -0.49 -0.55 4.26
N CYS A 106 -1.07 -1.17 3.23
CA CYS A 106 -1.95 -0.50 2.30
C CYS A 106 -3.39 -1.00 2.46
N PHE A 107 -4.35 -0.09 2.54
CA PHE A 107 -5.76 -0.42 2.68
C PHE A 107 -6.67 0.62 2.03
N LYS A 108 -7.92 0.22 1.77
CA LYS A 108 -8.94 1.11 1.20
C LYS A 108 -9.85 1.66 2.28
N LYS A 109 -9.99 3.00 2.32
CA LYS A 109 -10.93 3.72 3.20
C LYS A 109 -11.54 4.89 2.45
N ASN A 110 -12.86 5.07 2.52
CA ASN A 110 -13.60 6.17 1.87
C ASN A 110 -13.27 6.30 0.37
N LYS A 111 -13.30 5.18 -0.37
CA LYS A 111 -13.01 5.09 -1.81
C LYS A 111 -11.58 5.47 -2.23
N LYS A 112 -10.67 5.72 -1.28
CA LYS A 112 -9.26 6.05 -1.51
C LYS A 112 -8.37 4.97 -0.92
N LEU A 113 -7.19 4.79 -1.50
CA LEU A 113 -6.14 3.98 -0.90
C LEU A 113 -5.32 4.83 0.07
N TRP A 114 -4.91 4.19 1.14
CA TRP A 114 -4.09 4.77 2.19
C TRP A 114 -2.90 3.86 2.45
N VAL A 115 -1.75 4.48 2.64
CA VAL A 115 -0.53 3.79 3.05
C VAL A 115 -0.23 4.19 4.49
N ARG A 116 -0.12 3.18 5.34
CA ARG A 116 0.34 3.32 6.72
C ARG A 116 1.74 2.76 6.82
N TYR A 117 2.60 3.53 7.43
CA TYR A 117 3.95 3.11 7.74
C TYR A 117 4.14 3.11 9.27
N VAL A 118 4.74 2.06 9.79
CA VAL A 118 5.06 1.91 11.21
C VAL A 118 6.58 1.80 11.31
N ASN A 119 7.22 2.81 11.89
CA ASN A 119 8.65 2.71 12.22
C ASN A 119 8.83 1.67 13.34
N HIS A 120 9.66 0.66 13.10
CA HIS A 120 10.05 -0.26 14.16
C HIS A 120 10.77 0.52 15.28
N GLY A 121 10.21 0.47 16.51
CA GLY A 121 10.73 1.18 17.69
C GLY A 121 10.06 2.52 18.00
N SER A 122 9.08 2.97 17.21
CA SER A 122 8.20 4.06 17.58
C SER A 122 6.88 3.53 18.14
N ASP A 123 6.34 4.22 19.17
CA ASP A 123 5.01 3.92 19.68
C ASP A 123 3.99 3.86 18.54
N GLU A 124 3.05 2.90 18.58
CA GLU A 124 2.02 2.72 17.53
C GLU A 124 1.21 3.99 17.28
N GLU A 125 1.13 4.90 18.25
CA GLU A 125 0.50 6.22 18.12
C GLU A 125 1.16 7.12 17.06
N LYS A 126 2.40 6.88 16.67
CA LYS A 126 3.13 7.68 15.67
C LYS A 126 3.06 7.09 14.26
N ALA A 127 2.27 6.05 14.05
CA ALA A 127 2.06 5.53 12.71
C ALA A 127 1.48 6.61 11.79
N ARG A 128 2.25 7.01 10.79
CA ARG A 128 1.83 8.03 9.82
C ARG A 128 0.97 7.41 8.73
N LEU A 129 -0.10 8.08 8.39
CA LEU A 129 -1.08 7.64 7.40
C LEU A 129 -1.09 8.61 6.22
N TYR A 130 -0.84 8.10 5.02
CA TYR A 130 -0.75 8.89 3.80
C TYR A 130 -1.78 8.46 2.78
N PRO A 131 -2.51 9.41 2.14
CA PRO A 131 -3.36 9.09 1.01
C PRO A 131 -2.50 8.74 -0.21
N LEU A 132 -2.70 7.58 -0.80
CA LEU A 132 -1.99 7.15 -2.00
C LEU A 132 -2.67 7.73 -3.25
N THR A 133 -2.16 8.86 -3.75
CA THR A 133 -2.72 9.57 -4.92
C THR A 133 -1.66 10.40 -5.65
N PRO A 134 -1.32 10.10 -6.88
CA PRO A 134 -1.37 8.80 -7.57
C PRO A 134 -0.22 7.90 -7.16
N GLN A 135 0.86 8.50 -6.60
CA GLN A 135 2.06 7.82 -6.14
C GLN A 135 2.65 8.50 -4.90
N ILE A 136 3.44 7.76 -4.13
CA ILE A 136 4.26 8.25 -3.05
C ILE A 136 5.66 7.71 -3.23
N HIS A 137 6.65 8.58 -3.16
CA HIS A 137 8.06 8.21 -3.10
C HIS A 137 8.51 8.24 -1.64
N PHE A 138 8.98 7.12 -1.13
CA PHE A 138 9.54 6.97 0.20
C PHE A 138 11.05 6.89 0.13
N LYS A 139 11.73 7.82 0.78
CA LYS A 139 13.19 7.79 1.00
C LYS A 139 13.53 6.78 2.09
N TRP A 140 14.54 5.99 1.86
CA TRP A 140 15.10 5.11 2.86
C TRP A 140 16.02 5.86 3.82
N LEU A 141 15.82 5.66 5.12
CA LEU A 141 16.60 6.28 6.20
C LEU A 141 17.53 5.30 6.93
N GLY A 142 17.61 4.05 6.44
CA GLY A 142 18.36 2.98 7.08
C GLY A 142 17.48 1.99 7.84
N GLY A 143 17.86 0.70 7.84
CA GLY A 143 17.04 -0.38 8.40
C GLY A 143 15.66 -0.43 7.75
N ASN A 144 14.61 -0.53 8.56
CA ASN A 144 13.22 -0.47 8.09
C ASN A 144 12.61 0.93 8.27
N ASN A 145 13.38 1.99 8.11
CA ASN A 145 12.90 3.35 8.29
C ASN A 145 12.74 4.07 6.95
N TYR A 146 11.58 4.67 6.75
CA TYR A 146 11.22 5.39 5.53
C TYR A 146 10.53 6.71 5.85
N GLU A 147 10.66 7.70 4.97
CA GLU A 147 9.87 8.92 4.99
C GLU A 147 9.44 9.32 3.59
N PRO A 148 8.26 9.94 3.41
CA PRO A 148 7.88 10.46 2.09
C PRO A 148 8.85 11.56 1.67
N SER A 149 9.25 11.55 0.39
CA SER A 149 10.16 12.55 -0.20
C SER A 149 9.54 13.95 -0.24
N GLU A 150 8.22 14.02 -0.29
CA GLU A 150 7.45 15.26 -0.34
C GLU A 150 6.57 15.36 0.90
N GLU A 151 6.38 16.60 1.39
CA GLU A 151 5.44 16.86 2.48
C GLU A 151 4.01 16.57 2.03
N ILE A 152 3.49 15.41 2.40
CA ILE A 152 2.12 15.04 2.07
C ILE A 152 1.18 15.74 3.05
N LYS A 153 0.54 16.82 2.60
CA LYS A 153 -0.48 17.52 3.37
C LYS A 153 -1.75 16.67 3.49
N VAL A 154 -1.86 15.94 4.57
CA VAL A 154 -3.11 15.25 4.92
C VAL A 154 -4.10 16.31 5.39
N LYS A 155 -5.05 16.67 4.54
CA LYS A 155 -6.18 17.53 4.99
C LYS A 155 -6.93 16.76 6.07
N LYS A 156 -6.84 17.22 7.32
CA LYS A 156 -7.69 16.69 8.40
C LYS A 156 -9.14 16.84 7.93
N LEU A 157 -9.90 15.75 7.94
CA LEU A 157 -11.34 15.79 7.73
C LEU A 157 -11.95 16.60 8.88
N VAL A 158 -12.13 17.89 8.65
CA VAL A 158 -12.87 18.76 9.58
C VAL A 158 -14.34 18.35 9.45
N ILE A 159 -14.87 17.70 10.49
CA ILE A 159 -16.30 17.44 10.56
C ILE A 159 -16.99 18.80 10.59
N ASN A 160 -17.69 19.13 9.51
CA ASN A 160 -18.53 20.32 9.50
C ASN A 160 -19.70 20.10 10.46
N ARG A 161 -19.55 20.58 11.70
CA ARG A 161 -20.51 20.36 12.79
C ARG A 161 -21.90 20.92 12.46
N SER A 162 -22.00 22.00 11.67
CA SER A 162 -23.29 22.52 11.23
C SER A 162 -23.99 21.54 10.29
N LYS A 163 -23.32 21.09 9.23
CA LYS A 163 -23.87 20.06 8.32
C LYS A 163 -24.23 18.76 9.02
N ALA A 164 -23.43 18.34 10.00
CA ALA A 164 -23.74 17.15 10.81
C ALA A 164 -24.96 17.36 11.70
N LYS A 165 -25.19 18.58 12.21
CA LYS A 165 -26.39 18.96 12.97
C LYS A 165 -27.60 18.94 12.05
N ASP A 166 -27.53 19.61 10.91
CA ASP A 166 -28.62 19.70 9.93
C ASP A 166 -29.04 18.31 9.41
N ALA A 167 -28.07 17.41 9.20
CA ALA A 167 -28.35 16.02 8.82
C ALA A 167 -28.98 15.18 9.93
N ARG A 168 -28.83 15.56 11.20
CA ARG A 168 -29.44 14.85 12.35
C ARG A 168 -30.85 15.34 12.69
N GLU A 169 -31.17 16.59 12.37
CA GLU A 169 -32.49 17.17 12.72
C GLU A 169 -33.66 16.34 12.16
N PRO A 170 -33.68 15.91 10.87
CA PRO A 170 -34.78 15.12 10.34
C PRO A 170 -34.93 13.74 10.99
N ILE A 171 -33.85 13.22 11.60
CA ILE A 171 -33.84 11.86 12.18
C ILE A 171 -34.26 11.87 13.67
N LYS A 172 -34.17 13.02 14.34
CA LYS A 172 -34.49 13.15 15.77
C LYS A 172 -35.89 12.65 16.16
N PRO A 173 -36.98 12.99 15.43
CA PRO A 173 -38.30 12.48 15.76
C PRO A 173 -38.38 10.96 15.71
N PHE A 174 -37.73 10.35 14.70
CA PHE A 174 -37.67 8.90 14.55
C PHE A 174 -36.91 8.24 15.70
N LEU A 175 -35.76 8.79 16.09
CA LEU A 175 -34.97 8.28 17.22
C LEU A 175 -35.74 8.41 18.56
N ALA A 176 -36.49 9.49 18.76
CA ALA A 176 -37.34 9.67 19.93
C ALA A 176 -38.45 8.63 19.96
N TRP A 177 -39.09 8.37 18.83
CA TRP A 177 -40.11 7.33 18.70
C TRP A 177 -39.56 5.94 19.01
N VAL A 178 -38.39 5.56 18.41
CA VAL A 178 -37.72 4.28 18.68
C VAL A 178 -37.39 4.13 20.16
N LYS A 179 -36.89 5.18 20.81
CA LYS A 179 -36.52 5.15 22.23
C LYS A 179 -37.74 4.92 23.13
N ASN A 180 -38.87 5.56 22.81
CA ASN A 180 -40.14 5.36 23.55
C ASN A 180 -40.77 3.98 23.30
N TYR A 181 -40.46 3.34 22.16
CA TYR A 181 -40.97 2.01 21.83
C TYR A 181 -40.19 0.87 22.48
N LEU A 182 -38.92 1.11 22.83
CA LEU A 182 -38.01 0.14 23.45
C LEU A 182 -37.90 0.31 24.98
N SER A 183 -38.54 1.30 25.56
CA SER A 183 -38.68 1.52 27.02
C SER A 183 -39.97 0.94 27.54
#